data_d9a203b7987946c2d589aa2392f4940e
#
_entry.id   d9a203b7987946c2d589aa2392f4940e
#
_cell.length_a   1.000
_cell.length_b   1.000
_cell.length_c   1.000
_cell.angle_alpha   90.00
_cell.angle_beta   90.00
_cell.angle_gamma   90.00
#
_symmetry.space_group_name_H-M   'P 1'
#
loop_
_entity.id
_entity.type
_entity.pdbx_description
1 polymer ?
#
loop_
_entity_poly.entity_id
_entity_poly.type
_entity_poly.pdbx_seq_one_letter_code
_entity_poly.pdbx_strand_id
1 'polypeptide(L)'
;MDKSISLRMMFCNVICTFLVILRHSLNLRAFFISETPANWNAIVQNGSMNITSIAVPFFFLMSGFFFFKGVDATYKDTINKIKRRCKTLLVPFLVWGAINTIILQVSDSCRYGLWDGLLFTHLWYVRDLLFFVLFTPFLAFLRNKATFILYLVLIALAILWQPVDSVFPSSEGMFFFTLGCTLRQNVLLRITCHSSMVFLVMLWLIIPFVYPIGQTIVWQKVYIFSGVLLLWILSQKMPQDINRLIKTVAPYCFFIYCAHLYVLKAIKVTLASMFRNNDAISLACFFLIPIIVTVLLLGIGVFLKKHCHTTFALLTGFRNLQYLKKNESTIL
;
A
#
# COMPACT_ATOMS: atom_id res chain seq x y z
N MET A 1 -4.24 -7.49 20.75
CA MET A 1 -3.29 -7.90 19.69
C MET A 1 -1.97 -8.12 20.35
N ASP A 2 -1.31 -9.20 19.99
CA ASP A 2 0.05 -9.43 20.41
C ASP A 2 0.92 -8.22 20.01
N LYS A 3 1.76 -7.73 20.94
CA LYS A 3 2.64 -6.57 20.70
C LYS A 3 3.61 -6.84 19.53
N SER A 4 4.06 -8.08 19.39
CA SER A 4 4.92 -8.53 18.32
C SER A 4 4.25 -8.38 16.96
N ILE A 5 3.03 -8.90 16.77
CA ILE A 5 2.28 -8.76 15.51
C ILE A 5 2.05 -7.28 15.16
N SER A 6 1.73 -6.44 16.17
CA SER A 6 1.52 -5.02 15.94
C SER A 6 2.77 -4.35 15.38
N LEU A 7 3.93 -4.65 15.95
CA LEU A 7 5.21 -4.07 15.52
C LEU A 7 5.61 -4.54 14.12
N ARG A 8 5.47 -5.86 13.86
CA ARG A 8 5.71 -6.43 12.51
C ARG A 8 4.84 -5.78 11.45
N MET A 9 3.55 -5.55 11.76
CA MET A 9 2.64 -4.86 10.84
C MET A 9 3.03 -3.40 10.60
N MET A 10 3.48 -2.67 11.63
CA MET A 10 4.02 -1.32 11.45
C MET A 10 5.24 -1.31 10.54
N PHE A 11 6.16 -2.25 10.72
CA PHE A 11 7.33 -2.42 9.85
C PHE A 11 6.92 -2.63 8.40
N CYS A 12 6.09 -3.64 8.14
CA CYS A 12 5.62 -3.92 6.79
C CYS A 12 4.88 -2.72 6.18
N ASN A 13 4.09 -1.98 6.98
CA ASN A 13 3.40 -0.79 6.51
C ASN A 13 4.37 0.32 6.07
N VAL A 14 5.45 0.56 6.83
CA VAL A 14 6.51 1.52 6.47
C VAL A 14 7.20 1.10 5.18
N ILE A 15 7.63 -0.17 5.08
CA ILE A 15 8.28 -0.70 3.87
C ILE A 15 7.35 -0.61 2.65
N CYS A 16 6.10 -1.07 2.77
CA CYS A 16 5.15 -1.00 1.66
C CYS A 16 4.84 0.44 1.24
N THR A 17 4.77 1.39 2.18
CA THR A 17 4.61 2.81 1.83
C THR A 17 5.79 3.31 1.02
N PHE A 18 7.02 2.99 1.40
CA PHE A 18 8.22 3.33 0.64
C PHE A 18 8.22 2.66 -0.74
N LEU A 19 7.87 1.38 -0.84
CA LEU A 19 7.78 0.67 -2.12
C LEU A 19 6.74 1.29 -3.07
N VAL A 20 5.63 1.81 -2.56
CA VAL A 20 4.66 2.56 -3.40
C VAL A 20 5.29 3.82 -3.97
N ILE A 21 6.04 4.58 -3.17
CA ILE A 21 6.71 5.79 -3.65
C ILE A 21 7.77 5.42 -4.69
N LEU A 22 8.57 4.38 -4.44
CA LEU A 22 9.58 3.85 -5.37
C LEU A 22 8.92 3.41 -6.70
N ARG A 23 7.75 2.75 -6.67
CA ARG A 23 7.00 2.39 -7.88
C ARG A 23 6.67 3.60 -8.74
N HIS A 24 6.27 4.70 -8.14
CA HIS A 24 5.93 5.92 -8.86
C HIS A 24 7.13 6.77 -9.27
N SER A 25 8.34 6.43 -8.79
CA SER A 25 9.58 7.11 -9.17
C SER A 25 10.16 6.65 -10.51
N LEU A 26 9.60 5.59 -11.13
CA LEU A 26 9.95 5.19 -12.50
C LEU A 26 10.00 6.40 -13.42
N ASN A 27 11.13 6.61 -14.08
CA ASN A 27 11.40 7.88 -14.74
C ASN A 27 12.03 7.77 -16.14
N LEU A 28 12.16 6.55 -16.67
CA LEU A 28 12.78 6.31 -17.98
C LEU A 28 12.22 7.23 -19.08
N ARG A 29 10.90 7.25 -19.23
CA ARG A 29 10.22 8.11 -20.22
C ARG A 29 10.41 9.60 -19.93
N ALA A 30 10.39 10.00 -18.67
CA ALA A 30 10.56 11.40 -18.29
C ALA A 30 11.95 11.93 -18.66
N PHE A 31 13.00 11.10 -18.50
CA PHE A 31 14.38 11.41 -18.85
C PHE A 31 14.73 11.06 -20.30
N PHE A 32 13.78 10.58 -21.13
CA PHE A 32 14.00 10.12 -22.50
C PHE A 32 15.02 8.98 -22.59
N ILE A 33 15.05 8.08 -21.62
CA ILE A 33 15.90 6.92 -21.57
C ILE A 33 15.25 5.78 -22.37
N SER A 34 16.05 5.07 -23.16
CA SER A 34 15.59 3.92 -23.94
C SER A 34 15.16 2.76 -23.02
N GLU A 35 13.98 2.22 -23.26
CA GLU A 35 13.43 1.06 -22.55
C GLU A 35 13.88 -0.28 -23.17
N THR A 36 14.94 -0.29 -24.01
CA THR A 36 15.44 -1.53 -24.64
C THR A 36 16.03 -2.49 -23.60
N PRO A 37 15.94 -3.81 -23.83
CA PRO A 37 16.52 -4.82 -22.94
C PRO A 37 18.05 -4.71 -22.76
N ALA A 38 18.74 -4.02 -23.66
CA ALA A 38 20.18 -3.78 -23.58
C ALA A 38 20.54 -2.61 -22.63
N ASN A 39 19.57 -1.76 -22.27
CA ASN A 39 19.84 -0.63 -21.38
C ASN A 39 19.80 -1.09 -19.91
N TRP A 40 20.94 -1.07 -19.25
CA TRP A 40 21.10 -1.46 -17.85
C TRP A 40 20.22 -0.64 -16.88
N ASN A 41 20.00 0.66 -17.16
CA ASN A 41 19.13 1.52 -16.37
C ASN A 41 17.66 1.03 -16.46
N ALA A 42 17.21 0.66 -17.67
CA ALA A 42 15.90 0.07 -17.88
C ALA A 42 15.74 -1.28 -17.14
N ILE A 43 16.76 -2.13 -17.19
CA ILE A 43 16.78 -3.41 -16.46
C ILE A 43 16.61 -3.17 -14.96
N VAL A 44 17.38 -2.25 -14.38
CA VAL A 44 17.33 -1.96 -12.93
C VAL A 44 16.01 -1.36 -12.53
N GLN A 45 15.50 -0.36 -13.24
CA GLN A 45 14.23 0.26 -12.90
C GLN A 45 13.06 -0.72 -13.08
N ASN A 46 12.96 -1.44 -14.19
CA ASN A 46 11.88 -2.40 -14.43
C ASN A 46 11.95 -3.61 -13.49
N GLY A 47 13.14 -4.12 -13.17
CA GLY A 47 13.31 -5.16 -12.15
C GLY A 47 12.82 -4.69 -10.77
N SER A 48 13.17 -3.47 -10.38
CA SER A 48 12.70 -2.86 -9.14
C SER A 48 11.18 -2.69 -9.11
N MET A 49 10.52 -2.42 -10.26
CA MET A 49 9.06 -2.32 -10.35
C MET A 49 8.36 -3.61 -9.96
N ASN A 50 8.94 -4.77 -10.29
CA ASN A 50 8.38 -6.06 -9.87
C ASN A 50 8.45 -6.24 -8.35
N ILE A 51 9.57 -5.84 -7.72
CA ILE A 51 9.72 -5.87 -6.25
C ILE A 51 8.64 -5.01 -5.58
N THR A 52 8.35 -3.83 -6.12
CA THR A 52 7.37 -2.91 -5.55
C THR A 52 5.93 -3.41 -5.66
N SER A 53 5.65 -4.39 -6.53
CA SER A 53 4.29 -4.91 -6.78
C SER A 53 3.63 -5.54 -5.56
N ILE A 54 4.40 -5.95 -4.54
CA ILE A 54 3.87 -6.56 -3.30
C ILE A 54 3.19 -5.57 -2.35
N ALA A 55 3.43 -4.26 -2.51
CA ALA A 55 3.05 -3.27 -1.52
C ALA A 55 1.52 -3.14 -1.35
N VAL A 56 0.79 -2.99 -2.45
CA VAL A 56 -0.67 -2.83 -2.41
C VAL A 56 -1.38 -4.13 -2.05
N PRO A 57 -1.02 -5.30 -2.59
CA PRO A 57 -1.49 -6.60 -2.12
C PRO A 57 -1.34 -6.80 -0.61
N PHE A 58 -0.18 -6.44 -0.05
CA PHE A 58 0.03 -6.50 1.39
C PHE A 58 -0.93 -5.58 2.16
N PHE A 59 -1.19 -4.36 1.68
CA PHE A 59 -2.16 -3.45 2.31
C PHE A 59 -3.59 -4.01 2.29
N PHE A 60 -4.01 -4.64 1.19
CA PHE A 60 -5.32 -5.30 1.13
C PHE A 60 -5.41 -6.47 2.10
N LEU A 61 -4.39 -7.34 2.13
CA LEU A 61 -4.30 -8.46 3.07
C LEU A 61 -4.43 -8.00 4.52
N MET A 62 -3.67 -6.98 4.92
CA MET A 62 -3.72 -6.43 6.27
C MET A 62 -5.05 -5.77 6.59
N SER A 63 -5.65 -5.09 5.61
CA SER A 63 -6.97 -4.46 5.80
C SER A 63 -8.07 -5.48 6.06
N GLY A 64 -8.07 -6.60 5.34
CA GLY A 64 -8.98 -7.73 5.57
C GLY A 64 -8.75 -8.38 6.94
N PHE A 65 -7.49 -8.64 7.31
CA PHE A 65 -7.14 -9.18 8.63
C PHE A 65 -7.63 -8.28 9.76
N PHE A 66 -7.36 -6.98 9.69
CA PHE A 66 -7.80 -6.04 10.73
C PHE A 66 -9.31 -5.86 10.78
N PHE A 67 -10.00 -6.09 9.68
CA PHE A 67 -11.46 -5.97 9.67
C PHE A 67 -12.08 -7.03 10.58
N PHE A 68 -11.63 -8.29 10.50
CA PHE A 68 -12.21 -9.39 11.28
C PHE A 68 -11.49 -9.70 12.59
N LYS A 69 -10.47 -8.92 12.93
CA LYS A 69 -9.77 -9.11 14.19
C LYS A 69 -10.66 -8.80 15.38
N GLY A 70 -10.75 -9.78 16.31
CA GLY A 70 -11.45 -9.63 17.60
C GLY A 70 -12.97 -9.49 17.47
N VAL A 71 -13.54 -10.06 16.41
CA VAL A 71 -14.97 -10.14 16.21
C VAL A 71 -15.33 -11.59 16.04
N ASP A 72 -16.02 -12.12 17.01
CA ASP A 72 -17.03 -13.14 16.75
C ASP A 72 -18.08 -12.37 15.97
N ALA A 73 -18.11 -12.58 14.65
CA ALA A 73 -18.72 -11.63 13.73
C ALA A 73 -20.24 -11.62 13.85
N THR A 74 -20.76 -10.97 14.89
CA THR A 74 -22.17 -10.63 14.92
C THR A 74 -22.44 -9.59 13.82
N TYR A 75 -23.60 -9.68 13.20
CA TYR A 75 -24.04 -8.73 12.18
C TYR A 75 -23.90 -7.27 12.64
N LYS A 76 -24.32 -6.99 13.89
CA LYS A 76 -24.25 -5.66 14.51
C LYS A 76 -22.83 -5.12 14.60
N ASP A 77 -21.87 -5.96 15.01
CA ASP A 77 -20.46 -5.57 15.10
C ASP A 77 -19.85 -5.31 13.73
N THR A 78 -20.22 -6.12 12.74
CA THR A 78 -19.79 -5.93 11.35
C THR A 78 -20.28 -4.59 10.81
N ILE A 79 -21.55 -4.23 10.98
CA ILE A 79 -22.13 -2.95 10.56
C ILE A 79 -21.46 -1.77 11.27
N ASN A 80 -21.23 -1.86 12.59
CA ASN A 80 -20.54 -0.82 13.33
C ASN A 80 -19.09 -0.61 12.84
N LYS A 81 -18.41 -1.69 12.44
CA LYS A 81 -17.09 -1.59 11.83
C LYS A 81 -17.14 -0.97 10.45
N ILE A 82 -18.12 -1.31 9.61
CA ILE A 82 -18.31 -0.69 8.29
C ILE A 82 -18.48 0.81 8.45
N LYS A 83 -19.42 1.26 9.29
CA LYS A 83 -19.66 2.70 9.56
C LYS A 83 -18.37 3.43 9.95
N ARG A 84 -17.58 2.83 10.84
CA ARG A 84 -16.28 3.38 11.28
C ARG A 84 -15.25 3.43 10.16
N ARG A 85 -15.16 2.37 9.36
CA ARG A 85 -14.24 2.29 8.22
C ARG A 85 -14.62 3.22 7.09
N CYS A 86 -15.92 3.33 6.77
CA CYS A 86 -16.39 4.32 5.82
C CYS A 86 -15.96 5.73 6.22
N LYS A 87 -16.17 6.14 7.47
CA LYS A 87 -15.74 7.46 7.94
C LYS A 87 -14.23 7.67 7.78
N THR A 88 -13.41 6.68 8.16
CA THR A 88 -11.94 6.80 8.14
C THR A 88 -11.31 6.66 6.75
N LEU A 89 -12.07 6.19 5.76
CA LEU A 89 -11.60 6.02 4.38
C LEU A 89 -12.25 7.02 3.43
N LEU A 90 -13.57 7.25 3.56
CA LEU A 90 -14.32 8.14 2.66
C LEU A 90 -13.90 9.60 2.83
N VAL A 91 -13.72 10.05 4.08
CA VAL A 91 -13.30 11.45 4.33
C VAL A 91 -11.98 11.78 3.64
N PRO A 92 -10.86 11.06 3.87
CA PRO A 92 -9.63 11.35 3.15
C PRO A 92 -9.74 11.12 1.66
N PHE A 93 -10.52 10.13 1.19
CA PHE A 93 -10.74 9.91 -0.23
C PHE A 93 -11.37 11.14 -0.91
N LEU A 94 -12.41 11.72 -0.30
CA LEU A 94 -13.07 12.92 -0.83
C LEU A 94 -12.17 14.15 -0.74
N VAL A 95 -11.47 14.35 0.35
CA VAL A 95 -10.57 15.51 0.54
C VAL A 95 -9.41 15.47 -0.48
N TRP A 96 -8.74 14.34 -0.61
CA TRP A 96 -7.64 14.20 -1.58
C TRP A 96 -8.15 14.17 -3.01
N GLY A 97 -9.35 13.63 -3.27
CA GLY A 97 -10.01 13.70 -4.56
C GLY A 97 -10.30 15.15 -4.97
N ALA A 98 -10.81 15.98 -4.06
CA ALA A 98 -11.01 17.40 -4.30
C ALA A 98 -9.69 18.13 -4.58
N ILE A 99 -8.64 17.87 -3.80
CA ILE A 99 -7.31 18.43 -4.05
C ILE A 99 -6.80 18.03 -5.44
N ASN A 100 -6.95 16.76 -5.81
CA ASN A 100 -6.55 16.26 -7.12
C ASN A 100 -7.31 16.94 -8.26
N THR A 101 -8.63 17.10 -8.12
CA THR A 101 -9.46 17.80 -9.10
C THR A 101 -9.01 19.24 -9.30
N ILE A 102 -8.74 19.98 -8.22
CA ILE A 102 -8.24 21.36 -8.29
C ILE A 102 -6.90 21.42 -9.02
N ILE A 103 -5.96 20.52 -8.69
CA ILE A 103 -4.66 20.48 -9.35
C ILE A 103 -4.79 20.16 -10.84
N LEU A 104 -5.66 19.24 -11.23
CA LEU A 104 -5.89 18.90 -12.63
C LEU A 104 -6.51 20.07 -13.41
N GLN A 105 -7.46 20.79 -12.82
CA GLN A 105 -8.06 21.95 -13.45
C GLN A 105 -7.09 23.12 -13.63
N VAL A 106 -6.16 23.30 -12.69
CA VAL A 106 -5.13 24.36 -12.79
C VAL A 106 -4.04 24.01 -13.80
N SER A 107 -3.67 22.71 -13.89
CA SER A 107 -2.54 22.27 -14.73
C SER A 107 -2.89 22.02 -16.19
N ASP A 108 -4.13 21.64 -16.48
CA ASP A 108 -4.55 21.24 -17.84
C ASP A 108 -6.01 21.64 -18.09
N SER A 109 -6.17 22.91 -18.44
CA SER A 109 -7.45 23.60 -18.60
C SER A 109 -8.51 22.74 -19.32
N CYS A 110 -9.59 22.39 -18.65
CA CYS A 110 -10.88 21.95 -19.19
C CYS A 110 -11.01 20.53 -19.77
N ARG A 111 -10.01 19.66 -19.76
CA ARG A 111 -10.17 18.29 -20.28
C ARG A 111 -10.77 17.28 -19.30
N TYR A 112 -10.67 17.54 -18.00
CA TYR A 112 -11.10 16.60 -16.97
C TYR A 112 -12.34 17.11 -16.24
N GLY A 113 -13.42 16.30 -16.24
CA GLY A 113 -14.61 16.58 -15.45
C GLY A 113 -14.35 16.47 -13.95
N LEU A 114 -15.23 17.06 -13.14
CA LEU A 114 -15.16 16.96 -11.67
C LEU A 114 -15.09 15.49 -11.18
N TRP A 115 -15.75 14.59 -11.88
CA TRP A 115 -15.80 13.18 -11.55
C TRP A 115 -14.50 12.44 -11.88
N ASP A 116 -13.77 12.89 -12.91
CA ASP A 116 -12.50 12.26 -13.30
C ASP A 116 -11.43 12.43 -12.22
N GLY A 117 -11.36 13.62 -11.63
CA GLY A 117 -10.45 13.88 -10.52
C GLY A 117 -10.78 13.09 -9.25
N LEU A 118 -12.05 12.79 -9.01
CA LEU A 118 -12.52 12.01 -7.86
C LEU A 118 -12.38 10.50 -8.08
N LEU A 119 -12.78 9.98 -9.23
CA LEU A 119 -12.87 8.54 -9.49
C LEU A 119 -11.56 7.93 -9.99
N PHE A 120 -10.80 8.70 -10.81
CA PHE A 120 -9.54 8.25 -11.39
C PHE A 120 -8.32 8.79 -10.64
N THR A 121 -8.42 8.87 -9.30
CA THR A 121 -7.31 9.35 -8.48
C THR A 121 -6.25 8.26 -8.34
N HIS A 122 -5.03 8.69 -7.99
CA HIS A 122 -3.98 7.78 -7.52
C HIS A 122 -4.36 7.03 -6.23
N LEU A 123 -5.51 7.37 -5.62
CA LEU A 123 -6.07 6.70 -4.45
C LEU A 123 -6.97 5.52 -4.79
N TRP A 124 -6.77 4.89 -5.96
CA TRP A 124 -7.55 3.72 -6.39
C TRP A 124 -7.58 2.61 -5.32
N TYR A 125 -6.49 2.39 -4.59
CA TYR A 125 -6.46 1.46 -3.47
C TYR A 125 -7.49 1.80 -2.38
N VAL A 126 -7.64 3.08 -2.02
CA VAL A 126 -8.61 3.52 -0.99
C VAL A 126 -10.04 3.36 -1.51
N ARG A 127 -10.26 3.65 -2.80
CA ARG A 127 -11.55 3.43 -3.48
C ARG A 127 -11.95 1.96 -3.44
N ASP A 128 -11.06 1.09 -3.87
CA ASP A 128 -11.30 -0.36 -3.89
C ASP A 128 -11.49 -0.93 -2.47
N LEU A 129 -10.71 -0.43 -1.51
CA LEU A 129 -10.87 -0.82 -0.12
C LEU A 129 -12.22 -0.40 0.46
N LEU A 130 -12.75 0.78 0.11
CA LEU A 130 -14.10 1.19 0.47
C LEU A 130 -15.13 0.20 -0.06
N PHE A 131 -15.00 -0.18 -1.34
CA PHE A 131 -15.86 -1.16 -1.97
C PHE A 131 -15.79 -2.51 -1.25
N PHE A 132 -14.60 -3.04 -0.97
CA PHE A 132 -14.43 -4.32 -0.28
C PHE A 132 -15.00 -4.33 1.14
N VAL A 133 -14.90 -3.20 1.85
CA VAL A 133 -15.50 -3.05 3.18
C VAL A 133 -17.03 -3.22 3.13
N LEU A 134 -17.69 -2.80 2.05
CA LEU A 134 -19.14 -3.01 1.89
C LEU A 134 -19.51 -4.48 1.69
N PHE A 135 -18.63 -5.31 1.14
CA PHE A 135 -18.83 -6.76 0.98
C PHE A 135 -18.55 -7.58 2.25
N THR A 136 -18.03 -6.96 3.31
CA THR A 136 -17.68 -7.67 4.54
C THR A 136 -18.82 -8.39 5.25
N PRO A 137 -20.11 -7.97 5.19
CA PRO A 137 -21.21 -8.76 5.76
C PRO A 137 -21.34 -10.13 5.10
N PHE A 138 -21.20 -10.20 3.77
CA PHE A 138 -21.22 -11.44 3.03
C PHE A 138 -20.01 -12.33 3.39
N LEU A 139 -18.82 -11.77 3.44
CA LEU A 139 -17.62 -12.50 3.85
C LEU A 139 -17.71 -13.00 5.31
N ALA A 140 -18.32 -12.23 6.21
CA ALA A 140 -18.57 -12.65 7.58
C ALA A 140 -19.54 -13.83 7.65
N PHE A 141 -20.61 -13.79 6.88
CA PHE A 141 -21.56 -14.91 6.76
C PHE A 141 -20.86 -16.17 6.26
N LEU A 142 -20.10 -16.11 5.18
CA LEU A 142 -19.35 -17.24 4.63
C LEU A 142 -18.33 -17.81 5.64
N ARG A 143 -17.59 -16.93 6.32
CA ARG A 143 -16.62 -17.32 7.33
C ARG A 143 -17.23 -18.11 8.48
N ASN A 144 -18.43 -17.72 8.93
CA ASN A 144 -19.08 -18.29 10.11
C ASN A 144 -19.96 -19.50 9.79
N LYS A 145 -20.60 -19.51 8.62
CA LYS A 145 -21.64 -20.50 8.27
C LYS A 145 -21.27 -21.42 7.10
N ALA A 146 -20.43 -20.94 6.20
CA ALA A 146 -20.10 -21.63 4.96
C ALA A 146 -18.62 -21.47 4.58
N THR A 147 -17.73 -21.82 5.50
CA THR A 147 -16.26 -21.67 5.33
C THR A 147 -15.75 -22.34 4.05
N PHE A 148 -16.33 -23.48 3.67
CA PHE A 148 -15.98 -24.16 2.42
C PHE A 148 -16.27 -23.29 1.19
N ILE A 149 -17.43 -22.62 1.16
CA ILE A 149 -17.77 -21.70 0.06
C ILE A 149 -16.80 -20.51 0.03
N LEU A 150 -16.38 -20.02 1.20
CA LEU A 150 -15.36 -18.98 1.26
C LEU A 150 -14.04 -19.39 0.59
N TYR A 151 -13.59 -20.64 0.78
CA TYR A 151 -12.42 -21.16 0.09
C TYR A 151 -12.64 -21.30 -1.42
N LEU A 152 -13.84 -21.71 -1.87
CA LEU A 152 -14.16 -21.71 -3.30
C LEU A 152 -14.15 -20.30 -3.89
N VAL A 153 -14.68 -19.32 -3.17
CA VAL A 153 -14.58 -17.90 -3.58
C VAL A 153 -13.11 -17.44 -3.69
N LEU A 154 -12.26 -17.82 -2.74
CA LEU A 154 -10.82 -17.51 -2.82
C LEU A 154 -10.16 -18.15 -4.04
N ILE A 155 -10.47 -19.40 -4.34
CA ILE A 155 -9.96 -20.10 -5.52
C ILE A 155 -10.45 -19.41 -6.80
N ALA A 156 -11.73 -19.07 -6.89
CA ALA A 156 -12.26 -18.33 -8.03
C ALA A 156 -11.59 -16.97 -8.21
N LEU A 157 -11.39 -16.22 -7.13
CA LEU A 157 -10.66 -14.95 -7.16
C LEU A 157 -9.19 -15.13 -7.57
N ALA A 158 -8.54 -16.22 -7.17
CA ALA A 158 -7.18 -16.53 -7.60
C ALA A 158 -7.12 -16.84 -9.10
N ILE A 159 -8.13 -17.50 -9.66
CA ILE A 159 -8.24 -17.78 -11.10
C ILE A 159 -8.50 -16.48 -11.88
N LEU A 160 -9.44 -15.67 -11.40
CA LEU A 160 -9.84 -14.42 -12.03
C LEU A 160 -8.86 -13.26 -11.76
N TRP A 161 -7.85 -13.47 -10.95
CA TRP A 161 -6.86 -12.45 -10.63
C TRP A 161 -6.19 -11.91 -11.89
N GLN A 162 -6.47 -10.66 -12.17
CA GLN A 162 -5.76 -9.87 -13.18
C GLN A 162 -4.86 -8.87 -12.45
N PRO A 163 -3.56 -8.88 -12.71
CA PRO A 163 -2.64 -7.95 -12.08
C PRO A 163 -2.75 -6.61 -12.77
N VAL A 164 -3.73 -5.81 -12.47
CA VAL A 164 -3.75 -4.45 -13.01
C VAL A 164 -4.72 -3.50 -12.32
N ASP A 165 -4.27 -2.28 -12.24
CA ASP A 165 -4.90 -1.07 -11.74
C ASP A 165 -6.08 -0.58 -12.61
N SER A 166 -6.36 -1.22 -13.74
CA SER A 166 -7.29 -0.73 -14.78
C SER A 166 -8.73 -1.18 -14.61
N VAL A 167 -8.98 -2.21 -13.80
CA VAL A 167 -10.35 -2.74 -13.60
C VAL A 167 -10.83 -2.42 -12.19
N PHE A 168 -11.97 -1.76 -12.10
CA PHE A 168 -12.64 -1.55 -10.82
C PHE A 168 -13.80 -2.54 -10.65
N PRO A 169 -13.89 -3.23 -9.50
CA PRO A 169 -12.87 -3.34 -8.45
C PRO A 169 -11.71 -4.27 -8.83
N SER A 170 -10.52 -4.03 -8.29
CA SER A 170 -9.33 -4.87 -8.51
C SER A 170 -9.57 -6.30 -8.03
N SER A 171 -9.48 -7.28 -8.93
CA SER A 171 -9.61 -8.70 -8.59
C SER A 171 -8.44 -9.20 -7.72
N GLU A 172 -7.21 -8.70 -7.96
CA GLU A 172 -6.05 -8.93 -7.11
C GLU A 172 -6.31 -8.39 -5.69
N GLY A 173 -6.79 -7.15 -5.59
CA GLY A 173 -7.12 -6.54 -4.31
C GLY A 173 -8.18 -7.32 -3.54
N MET A 174 -9.22 -7.77 -4.23
CA MET A 174 -10.30 -8.58 -3.63
C MET A 174 -9.77 -9.93 -3.12
N PHE A 175 -8.89 -10.59 -3.88
CA PHE A 175 -8.24 -11.83 -3.45
C PHE A 175 -7.46 -11.63 -2.14
N PHE A 176 -6.55 -10.65 -2.09
CA PHE A 176 -5.74 -10.42 -0.89
C PHE A 176 -6.57 -9.93 0.30
N PHE A 177 -7.57 -9.09 0.07
CA PHE A 177 -8.48 -8.66 1.13
C PHE A 177 -9.27 -9.85 1.71
N THR A 178 -9.86 -10.70 0.86
CA THR A 178 -10.61 -11.89 1.28
C THR A 178 -9.70 -12.89 1.98
N LEU A 179 -8.48 -13.11 1.47
CA LEU A 179 -7.46 -13.93 2.13
C LEU A 179 -7.14 -13.36 3.53
N GLY A 180 -6.98 -12.05 3.66
CA GLY A 180 -6.80 -11.39 4.95
C GLY A 180 -7.95 -11.66 5.93
N CYS A 181 -9.20 -11.69 5.44
CA CYS A 181 -10.37 -12.00 6.24
C CYS A 181 -10.36 -13.44 6.80
N THR A 182 -9.69 -14.38 6.14
CA THR A 182 -9.55 -15.77 6.63
C THR A 182 -8.46 -15.95 7.67
N LEU A 183 -7.46 -15.06 7.68
CA LEU A 183 -6.29 -15.19 8.55
C LEU A 183 -6.67 -15.00 10.03
N ARG A 184 -6.17 -15.92 10.86
CA ARG A 184 -6.24 -15.84 12.32
C ARG A 184 -4.89 -15.44 12.90
N GLN A 185 -4.91 -14.77 14.05
CA GLN A 185 -3.67 -14.33 14.72
C GLN A 185 -2.70 -15.47 14.98
N ASN A 186 -3.20 -16.64 15.37
CA ASN A 186 -2.38 -17.83 15.65
C ASN A 186 -1.64 -18.33 14.40
N VAL A 187 -2.23 -18.20 13.21
CA VAL A 187 -1.58 -18.58 11.94
C VAL A 187 -0.41 -17.65 11.66
N LEU A 188 -0.60 -16.35 11.83
CA LEU A 188 0.46 -15.35 11.61
C LEU A 188 1.65 -15.53 12.58
N LEU A 189 1.40 -15.99 13.81
CA LEU A 189 2.46 -16.27 14.78
C LEU A 189 3.24 -17.56 14.47
N ARG A 190 2.60 -18.56 13.85
CA ARG A 190 3.23 -19.83 13.50
C ARG A 190 4.17 -19.75 12.29
N ILE A 191 4.00 -18.75 11.44
CA ILE A 191 4.90 -18.52 10.31
C ILE A 191 6.23 -18.02 10.87
N THR A 192 7.22 -18.91 10.96
CA THR A 192 8.54 -18.61 11.53
C THR A 192 9.61 -18.47 10.45
N CYS A 193 10.64 -17.68 10.73
CA CYS A 193 11.76 -17.46 9.84
C CYS A 193 12.90 -18.41 10.18
N HIS A 194 13.20 -19.35 9.27
CA HIS A 194 14.41 -20.17 9.33
C HIS A 194 15.58 -19.50 8.59
N SER A 195 16.81 -19.87 8.91
CA SER A 195 18.01 -19.29 8.28
C SER A 195 18.03 -19.49 6.76
N SER A 196 17.53 -20.63 6.27
CA SER A 196 17.37 -20.91 4.83
C SER A 196 16.46 -19.93 4.10
N MET A 197 15.55 -19.25 4.80
CA MET A 197 14.65 -18.26 4.20
C MET A 197 15.40 -17.01 3.72
N VAL A 198 16.58 -16.70 4.26
CA VAL A 198 17.41 -15.59 3.79
C VAL A 198 17.83 -15.81 2.34
N PHE A 199 18.20 -17.06 1.99
CA PHE A 199 18.53 -17.42 0.61
C PHE A 199 17.33 -17.24 -0.32
N LEU A 200 16.13 -17.67 0.09
CA LEU A 200 14.91 -17.48 -0.69
C LEU A 200 14.57 -16.01 -0.89
N VAL A 201 14.80 -15.17 0.10
CA VAL A 201 14.62 -13.71 -0.02
C VAL A 201 15.59 -13.12 -1.01
N MET A 202 16.88 -13.49 -0.95
CA MET A 202 17.89 -13.02 -1.89
C MET A 202 17.56 -13.47 -3.32
N LEU A 203 17.18 -14.73 -3.50
CA LEU A 203 16.75 -15.23 -4.79
C LEU A 203 15.52 -14.46 -5.32
N TRP A 204 14.53 -14.24 -4.48
CA TRP A 204 13.33 -13.47 -4.84
C TRP A 204 13.66 -12.03 -5.25
N LEU A 205 14.63 -11.38 -4.59
CA LEU A 205 15.07 -10.03 -4.95
C LEU A 205 15.84 -9.98 -6.27
N ILE A 206 16.59 -11.03 -6.62
CA ILE A 206 17.45 -11.07 -7.81
C ILE A 206 16.66 -11.46 -9.06
N ILE A 207 15.71 -12.37 -8.95
CA ILE A 207 14.93 -12.91 -10.08
C ILE A 207 14.41 -11.82 -11.04
N PRO A 208 13.82 -10.69 -10.59
CA PRO A 208 13.27 -9.68 -11.49
C PRO A 208 14.27 -8.98 -12.41
N PHE A 209 15.56 -9.05 -12.09
CA PHE A 209 16.62 -8.43 -12.88
C PHE A 209 17.18 -9.39 -13.95
N VAL A 210 16.95 -10.69 -13.75
CA VAL A 210 17.47 -11.75 -14.63
C VAL A 210 16.37 -12.32 -15.52
N TYR A 211 15.15 -12.40 -14.99
CA TYR A 211 14.00 -13.00 -15.66
C TYR A 211 12.81 -12.03 -15.70
N PRO A 212 12.23 -11.74 -16.86
CA PRO A 212 11.12 -10.83 -17.01
C PRO A 212 9.83 -11.46 -16.45
N ILE A 213 9.53 -11.21 -15.17
CA ILE A 213 8.41 -11.80 -14.43
C ILE A 213 7.06 -11.43 -15.05
N GLY A 214 6.96 -10.30 -15.74
CA GLY A 214 5.73 -9.84 -16.39
C GLY A 214 5.31 -10.60 -17.65
N GLN A 215 6.10 -11.58 -18.14
CA GLN A 215 5.77 -12.30 -19.39
C GLN A 215 4.54 -13.20 -19.24
N THR A 216 4.29 -13.76 -18.07
CA THR A 216 3.08 -14.55 -17.82
C THR A 216 2.38 -14.14 -16.53
N ILE A 217 1.05 -14.09 -16.59
CA ILE A 217 0.20 -13.76 -15.44
C ILE A 217 0.47 -14.72 -14.26
N VAL A 218 0.72 -16.00 -14.53
CA VAL A 218 0.95 -17.00 -13.49
C VAL A 218 2.23 -16.69 -12.71
N TRP A 219 3.34 -16.42 -13.38
CA TRP A 219 4.60 -16.06 -12.71
C TRP A 219 4.48 -14.79 -11.90
N GLN A 220 3.78 -13.81 -12.42
CA GLN A 220 3.53 -12.56 -11.69
C GLN A 220 2.73 -12.79 -10.40
N LYS A 221 1.67 -13.63 -10.46
CA LYS A 221 0.88 -14.02 -9.28
C LYS A 221 1.73 -14.72 -8.22
N VAL A 222 2.51 -15.72 -8.64
CA VAL A 222 3.41 -16.47 -7.75
C VAL A 222 4.44 -15.54 -7.12
N TYR A 223 5.03 -14.65 -7.90
CA TYR A 223 6.01 -13.70 -7.44
C TYR A 223 5.43 -12.73 -6.39
N ILE A 224 4.26 -12.14 -6.65
CA ILE A 224 3.59 -11.22 -5.72
C ILE A 224 3.19 -11.97 -4.43
N PHE A 225 2.57 -13.15 -4.56
CA PHE A 225 2.13 -13.93 -3.40
C PHE A 225 3.32 -14.34 -2.51
N SER A 226 4.38 -14.88 -3.11
CA SER A 226 5.61 -15.24 -2.37
C SER A 226 6.26 -14.03 -1.72
N GLY A 227 6.33 -12.89 -2.40
CA GLY A 227 6.89 -11.67 -1.85
C GLY A 227 6.11 -11.10 -0.66
N VAL A 228 4.77 -11.17 -0.68
CA VAL A 228 3.92 -10.80 0.47
C VAL A 228 4.24 -11.71 1.68
N LEU A 229 4.40 -13.01 1.47
CA LEU A 229 4.80 -13.95 2.53
C LEU A 229 6.22 -13.69 3.05
N LEU A 230 7.17 -13.49 2.15
CA LEU A 230 8.57 -13.21 2.51
C LEU A 230 8.70 -11.91 3.30
N LEU A 231 7.98 -10.85 2.93
CA LEU A 231 7.94 -9.60 3.70
C LEU A 231 7.45 -9.83 5.13
N TRP A 232 6.39 -10.65 5.31
CA TRP A 232 5.91 -11.02 6.63
C TRP A 232 6.93 -11.82 7.43
N ILE A 233 7.62 -12.77 6.80
CA ILE A 233 8.68 -13.57 7.41
C ILE A 233 9.86 -12.69 7.84
N LEU A 234 10.34 -11.82 6.97
CA LEU A 234 11.44 -10.88 7.26
C LEU A 234 11.14 -9.96 8.43
N SER A 235 9.87 -9.57 8.60
CA SER A 235 9.46 -8.71 9.71
C SER A 235 9.73 -9.32 11.11
N GLN A 236 10.03 -10.62 11.20
CA GLN A 236 10.41 -11.27 12.47
C GLN A 236 11.84 -10.97 12.89
N LYS A 237 12.73 -10.80 11.91
CA LYS A 237 14.17 -10.56 12.17
C LYS A 237 14.51 -9.08 12.30
N MET A 238 13.51 -8.24 12.49
CA MET A 238 13.71 -6.81 12.61
C MET A 238 14.55 -6.47 13.86
N PRO A 239 15.65 -5.72 13.71
CA PRO A 239 16.47 -5.28 14.83
C PRO A 239 15.68 -4.41 15.80
N GLN A 240 16.01 -4.51 17.11
CA GLN A 240 15.30 -3.74 18.13
C GLN A 240 15.49 -2.23 17.99
N ASP A 241 16.62 -1.78 17.50
CA ASP A 241 16.94 -0.37 17.28
C ASP A 241 16.03 0.29 16.26
N ILE A 242 15.62 -0.46 15.21
CA ILE A 242 14.71 0.01 14.19
C ILE A 242 13.27 0.20 14.73
N ASN A 243 12.92 -0.49 15.82
CA ASN A 243 11.57 -0.41 16.40
C ASN A 243 11.16 1.01 16.77
N ARG A 244 12.11 1.83 17.27
CA ARG A 244 11.84 3.21 17.63
C ARG A 244 11.51 4.05 16.40
N LEU A 245 12.31 3.92 15.34
CA LEU A 245 12.09 4.61 14.08
C LEU A 245 10.75 4.24 13.46
N ILE A 246 10.44 2.95 13.41
CA ILE A 246 9.17 2.45 12.84
C ILE A 246 7.97 2.98 13.59
N LYS A 247 7.99 2.98 14.92
CA LYS A 247 6.93 3.55 15.75
C LYS A 247 6.74 5.05 15.51
N THR A 248 7.81 5.76 15.17
CA THR A 248 7.76 7.19 14.84
C THR A 248 7.17 7.43 13.45
N VAL A 249 7.54 6.64 12.45
CA VAL A 249 7.14 6.83 11.03
C VAL A 249 5.76 6.25 10.72
N ALA A 250 5.43 5.07 11.27
CA ALA A 250 4.20 4.34 10.93
C ALA A 250 2.90 5.16 11.05
N PRO A 251 2.71 6.08 12.02
CA PRO A 251 1.52 6.92 12.11
C PRO A 251 1.31 7.85 10.92
N TYR A 252 2.36 8.15 10.15
CA TYR A 252 2.35 9.07 9.02
C TYR A 252 2.25 8.36 7.66
N CYS A 253 2.41 7.03 7.61
CA CYS A 253 2.41 6.26 6.35
C CYS A 253 1.18 6.54 5.47
N PHE A 254 0.00 6.67 6.07
CA PHE A 254 -1.21 6.95 5.29
C PHE A 254 -1.21 8.37 4.69
N PHE A 255 -0.75 9.37 5.44
CA PHE A 255 -0.57 10.73 4.92
C PHE A 255 0.45 10.75 3.79
N ILE A 256 1.60 10.10 3.99
CA ILE A 256 2.66 9.98 2.98
C ILE A 256 2.10 9.28 1.72
N TYR A 257 1.36 8.18 1.88
CA TYR A 257 0.70 7.49 0.79
C TYR A 257 -0.25 8.40 0.00
N CYS A 258 -1.03 9.25 0.65
CA CYS A 258 -1.96 10.14 -0.04
C CYS A 258 -1.26 11.30 -0.78
N ALA A 259 -0.17 11.82 -0.22
CA ALA A 259 0.47 13.05 -0.70
C ALA A 259 1.64 12.81 -1.68
N HIS A 260 2.22 11.61 -1.72
CA HIS A 260 3.51 11.36 -2.39
C HIS A 260 3.55 11.75 -3.86
N LEU A 261 2.49 11.50 -4.62
CA LEU A 261 2.48 11.72 -6.07
C LEU A 261 2.65 13.19 -6.46
N TYR A 262 2.10 14.11 -5.68
CA TYR A 262 2.20 15.54 -5.98
C TYR A 262 3.65 16.02 -5.88
N VAL A 263 4.30 15.69 -4.76
CA VAL A 263 5.70 16.06 -4.50
C VAL A 263 6.63 15.33 -5.47
N LEU A 264 6.41 14.03 -5.66
CA LEU A 264 7.22 13.20 -6.55
C LEU A 264 7.18 13.69 -8.00
N LYS A 265 5.97 13.98 -8.53
CA LYS A 265 5.83 14.51 -9.89
C LYS A 265 6.54 15.84 -10.06
N ALA A 266 6.40 16.78 -9.11
CA ALA A 266 7.06 18.07 -9.17
C ALA A 266 8.59 17.92 -9.27
N ILE A 267 9.19 17.14 -8.35
CA ILE A 267 10.64 16.91 -8.35
C ILE A 267 11.09 16.19 -9.63
N LYS A 268 10.38 15.12 -10.03
CA LYS A 268 10.73 14.32 -11.20
C LYS A 268 10.73 15.13 -12.49
N VAL A 269 9.67 15.92 -12.73
CA VAL A 269 9.54 16.73 -13.95
C VAL A 269 10.63 17.80 -13.99
N THR A 270 10.91 18.47 -12.88
CA THR A 270 11.97 19.49 -12.81
C THR A 270 13.33 18.89 -13.12
N LEU A 271 13.69 17.77 -12.47
CA LEU A 271 15.01 17.15 -12.72
C LEU A 271 15.11 16.57 -14.14
N ALA A 272 14.03 15.97 -14.66
CA ALA A 272 14.02 15.45 -16.01
C ALA A 272 14.17 16.54 -17.09
N SER A 273 13.65 17.75 -16.86
CA SER A 273 13.83 18.88 -17.78
C SER A 273 15.29 19.38 -17.82
N MET A 274 16.00 19.25 -16.70
CA MET A 274 17.40 19.68 -16.60
C MET A 274 18.41 18.64 -17.11
N PHE A 275 18.11 17.35 -17.01
CA PHE A 275 19.07 16.26 -17.22
C PHE A 275 18.57 15.20 -18.21
N ARG A 276 18.05 15.63 -19.36
CA ARG A 276 17.58 14.73 -20.43
C ARG A 276 18.67 13.78 -20.92
N ASN A 277 18.28 12.56 -21.30
CA ASN A 277 19.19 11.56 -21.88
C ASN A 277 20.38 11.18 -20.99
N ASN A 278 20.30 11.37 -19.67
CA ASN A 278 21.36 11.00 -18.74
C ASN A 278 20.97 9.78 -17.91
N ASP A 279 21.50 8.61 -18.28
CA ASP A 279 21.23 7.33 -17.62
C ASP A 279 21.62 7.32 -16.14
N ALA A 280 22.79 7.87 -15.80
CA ALA A 280 23.29 7.87 -14.42
C ALA A 280 22.44 8.72 -13.51
N ILE A 281 22.07 9.93 -13.96
CA ILE A 281 21.20 10.83 -13.20
C ILE A 281 19.79 10.27 -13.09
N SER A 282 19.24 9.69 -14.19
CA SER A 282 17.96 9.01 -14.18
C SER A 282 17.90 7.92 -13.11
N LEU A 283 18.92 7.04 -13.06
CA LEU A 283 18.99 5.97 -12.06
C LEU A 283 19.17 6.52 -10.64
N ALA A 284 20.04 7.51 -10.45
CA ALA A 284 20.20 8.16 -9.15
C ALA A 284 18.88 8.77 -8.67
N CYS A 285 18.16 9.47 -9.54
CA CYS A 285 16.84 10.04 -9.26
C CYS A 285 15.81 8.96 -8.91
N PHE A 286 15.84 7.80 -9.59
CA PHE A 286 14.91 6.71 -9.29
C PHE A 286 14.98 6.24 -7.84
N PHE A 287 16.17 6.16 -7.25
CA PHE A 287 16.36 5.74 -5.86
C PHE A 287 16.33 6.91 -4.85
N LEU A 288 16.84 8.08 -5.21
CA LEU A 288 16.94 9.21 -4.27
C LEU A 288 15.61 9.96 -4.09
N ILE A 289 14.82 10.14 -5.16
CA ILE A 289 13.55 10.86 -5.07
C ILE A 289 12.60 10.21 -4.03
N PRO A 290 12.40 8.90 -3.98
CA PRO A 290 11.57 8.28 -2.95
C PRO A 290 12.01 8.57 -1.53
N ILE A 291 13.32 8.61 -1.28
CA ILE A 291 13.89 8.93 0.04
C ILE A 291 13.57 10.38 0.38
N ILE A 292 13.86 11.31 -0.52
CA ILE A 292 13.62 12.74 -0.34
C ILE A 292 12.12 12.99 -0.09
N VAL A 293 11.25 12.42 -0.91
CA VAL A 293 9.79 12.55 -0.77
C VAL A 293 9.30 12.01 0.57
N THR A 294 9.83 10.86 0.99
CA THR A 294 9.44 10.24 2.27
C THR A 294 9.85 11.14 3.45
N VAL A 295 11.08 11.63 3.47
CA VAL A 295 11.60 12.50 4.55
C VAL A 295 10.84 13.83 4.59
N LEU A 296 10.64 14.45 3.43
CA LEU A 296 9.92 15.73 3.32
C LEU A 296 8.47 15.60 3.79
N LEU A 297 7.76 14.59 3.33
CA LEU A 297 6.37 14.36 3.73
C LEU A 297 6.24 13.92 5.19
N LEU A 298 7.23 13.20 5.73
CA LEU A 298 7.28 12.91 7.15
C LEU A 298 7.41 14.21 7.97
N GLY A 299 8.30 15.11 7.56
CA GLY A 299 8.46 16.43 8.21
C GLY A 299 7.18 17.25 8.14
N ILE A 300 6.54 17.34 6.97
CA ILE A 300 5.24 18.02 6.80
C ILE A 300 4.18 17.36 7.69
N GLY A 301 4.09 16.03 7.72
CA GLY A 301 3.14 15.30 8.53
C GLY A 301 3.32 15.55 10.02
N VAL A 302 4.57 15.61 10.51
CA VAL A 302 4.90 15.95 11.90
C VAL A 302 4.47 17.38 12.21
N PHE A 303 4.81 18.34 11.34
CA PHE A 303 4.42 19.74 11.47
C PHE A 303 2.89 19.90 11.52
N LEU A 304 2.16 19.33 10.56
CA LEU A 304 0.70 19.40 10.52
C LEU A 304 0.05 18.78 11.75
N LYS A 305 0.57 17.64 12.21
CA LYS A 305 0.06 16.99 13.40
C LYS A 305 0.27 17.84 14.66
N LYS A 306 1.36 18.59 14.73
CA LYS A 306 1.71 19.45 15.87
C LYS A 306 0.95 20.78 15.87
N HIS A 307 0.85 21.43 14.70
CA HIS A 307 0.37 22.82 14.61
C HIS A 307 -1.03 22.95 13.98
N CYS A 308 -1.44 21.98 13.14
CA CYS A 308 -2.70 22.00 12.39
C CYS A 308 -3.45 20.67 12.57
N HIS A 309 -3.71 20.29 13.81
CA HIS A 309 -4.24 18.98 14.18
C HIS A 309 -5.54 18.59 13.46
N THR A 310 -6.47 19.54 13.29
CA THR A 310 -7.75 19.33 12.58
C THR A 310 -7.51 19.02 11.10
N THR A 311 -6.63 19.78 10.43
CA THR A 311 -6.26 19.55 9.04
C THR A 311 -5.61 18.16 8.87
N PHE A 312 -4.66 17.80 9.73
CA PHE A 312 -4.05 16.48 9.69
C PHE A 312 -5.08 15.36 9.92
N ALA A 313 -6.03 15.56 10.82
CA ALA A 313 -7.11 14.61 11.07
C ALA A 313 -8.01 14.42 9.84
N LEU A 314 -8.39 15.49 9.15
CA LEU A 314 -9.15 15.44 7.90
C LEU A 314 -8.38 14.68 6.80
N LEU A 315 -7.11 15.02 6.59
CA LEU A 315 -6.25 14.40 5.58
C LEU A 315 -6.01 12.90 5.83
N THR A 316 -6.12 12.44 7.09
CA THR A 316 -5.88 11.05 7.50
C THR A 316 -7.13 10.28 7.92
N GLY A 317 -8.32 10.87 7.85
CA GLY A 317 -9.59 10.22 8.20
C GLY A 317 -9.77 10.01 9.71
N PHE A 318 -9.34 10.95 10.53
CA PHE A 318 -9.50 10.96 12.00
C PHE A 318 -8.88 9.73 12.70
N ARG A 319 -7.94 9.03 12.08
CA ARG A 319 -7.33 7.81 12.63
C ARG A 319 -6.60 8.06 13.95
N ASN A 320 -6.02 9.24 14.14
CA ASN A 320 -5.25 9.60 15.33
C ASN A 320 -6.09 10.07 16.52
N LEU A 321 -7.29 10.62 16.29
CA LEU A 321 -8.19 11.04 17.37
C LEU A 321 -8.74 9.85 18.18
N GLN A 322 -8.88 8.69 17.55
CA GLN A 322 -9.30 7.47 18.23
C GLN A 322 -8.23 6.92 19.18
N TYR A 323 -6.96 7.19 18.92
CA TYR A 323 -5.85 6.82 19.81
C TYR A 323 -5.79 7.69 21.07
N LEU A 324 -6.08 8.97 20.96
CA LEU A 324 -6.07 9.91 22.09
C LEU A 324 -7.24 9.63 23.05
N LYS A 325 -8.46 9.46 22.55
CA LYS A 325 -9.63 9.12 23.38
C LYS A 325 -9.48 7.77 24.11
N LYS A 326 -8.75 6.83 23.57
CA LYS A 326 -8.52 5.53 24.22
C LYS A 326 -7.48 5.62 25.34
N ASN A 327 -6.53 6.53 25.26
CA ASN A 327 -5.53 6.75 26.29
C ASN A 327 -6.08 7.61 27.44
N GLU A 328 -7.00 8.55 27.16
CA GLU A 328 -7.70 9.31 28.20
C GLU A 328 -8.66 8.44 29.02
N SER A 329 -9.33 7.46 28.41
CA SER A 329 -10.21 6.51 29.12
C SER A 329 -9.47 5.42 29.90
N THR A 330 -8.13 5.37 29.83
CA THR A 330 -7.29 4.40 30.56
C THR A 330 -6.57 5.08 31.74
N ILE A 331 -6.72 6.40 31.88
CA ILE A 331 -6.12 7.23 32.95
C ILE A 331 -7.20 7.71 33.97
N LEU A 332 -8.47 7.52 33.67
CA LEU A 332 -9.60 7.63 34.60
C LEU A 332 -10.08 6.25 35.02
#